data_c39fc6cb0a029c13ae5d1a55ab2aefab
#
_entry.id   c39fc6cb0a029c13ae5d1a55ab2aefab
#
_cell.length_a   1.000
_cell.length_b   1.000
_cell.length_c   1.000
_cell.angle_alpha   90.00
_cell.angle_beta   90.00
_cell.angle_gamma   90.00
#
_symmetry.space_group_name_H-M   'P 1'
#
loop_
_entity.id
_entity.type
_entity.pdbx_description
1 polymer ?
#
loop_
_entity_poly.entity_id
_entity_poly.type
_entity_poly.pdbx_seq_one_letter_code
_entity_poly.pdbx_strand_id
1 'polypeptide(L)'
;KLMWLVEKREKVDETRALLRNIANVGKQGIKKTAFQVKCYLNPKLINDKKIKYQFDHSDELNYKVKGDYREHEIAVYTSIFGNYDHLIEPLYESKYCDYFAITDQEVSNSSVWKKLDCSGIDGFDKLDDYHKAKFCKMFPHILFPKYKYSIWVDGNVQIVADMMPLIDRMNNAAMATFENPRHNCIYTEARYNICQNNARVGELENQIQIYKQDGFPVQFGMREFSIIARKNQDVEMQHLMELWWEQVSKYTMRDQISFPYVLWKNGHSIDYIKSLGLNWRWNPRFILYPHDWHITFDK
;
A
#
# COMPACT_ATOMS: atom_id res chain seq x y z
N LYS A 1 -19.37 -19.58 -7.62
CA LYS A 1 -20.28 -19.11 -6.53
C LYS A 1 -19.58 -18.13 -5.57
N LEU A 2 -18.35 -18.42 -5.11
CA LEU A 2 -17.62 -17.55 -4.18
C LEU A 2 -17.38 -16.14 -4.76
N MET A 3 -16.94 -16.05 -6.01
CA MET A 3 -16.69 -14.79 -6.70
C MET A 3 -17.94 -13.92 -6.83
N TRP A 4 -19.10 -14.51 -7.11
CA TRP A 4 -20.39 -13.80 -7.14
C TRP A 4 -20.79 -13.26 -5.75
N LEU A 5 -20.48 -14.01 -4.67
CA LEU A 5 -20.71 -13.53 -3.30
C LEU A 5 -19.83 -12.32 -2.96
N VAL A 6 -18.59 -12.29 -3.44
CA VAL A 6 -17.67 -11.17 -3.24
C VAL A 6 -18.16 -9.93 -3.99
N GLU A 7 -18.54 -10.07 -5.27
CA GLU A 7 -19.12 -8.97 -6.04
C GLU A 7 -20.38 -8.40 -5.38
N LYS A 8 -21.26 -9.26 -4.83
CA LYS A 8 -22.43 -8.82 -4.08
C LYS A 8 -22.06 -8.08 -2.79
N ARG A 9 -21.08 -8.56 -2.06
CA ARG A 9 -20.61 -7.92 -0.84
C ARG A 9 -20.05 -6.53 -1.13
N GLU A 10 -19.20 -6.39 -2.14
CA GLU A 10 -18.67 -5.08 -2.52
C GLU A 10 -19.77 -4.09 -2.90
N LYS A 11 -20.78 -4.51 -3.68
CA LYS A 11 -21.95 -3.65 -3.99
C LYS A 11 -22.73 -3.23 -2.75
N VAL A 12 -22.90 -4.13 -1.78
CA VAL A 12 -23.55 -3.81 -0.51
C VAL A 12 -22.73 -2.78 0.27
N ASP A 13 -21.41 -2.95 0.32
CA ASP A 13 -20.52 -2.04 1.04
C ASP A 13 -20.47 -0.65 0.36
N GLU A 14 -20.44 -0.58 -0.96
CA GLU A 14 -20.55 0.68 -1.72
C GLU A 14 -21.87 1.39 -1.46
N THR A 15 -22.99 0.63 -1.40
CA THR A 15 -24.31 1.20 -1.10
C THR A 15 -24.38 1.72 0.32
N ARG A 16 -23.84 0.99 1.30
CA ARG A 16 -23.76 1.44 2.69
C ARG A 16 -22.90 2.69 2.85
N ALA A 17 -21.77 2.75 2.13
CA ALA A 17 -20.93 3.93 2.12
C ALA A 17 -21.66 5.15 1.55
N LEU A 18 -22.41 4.98 0.44
CA LEU A 18 -23.23 6.04 -0.13
C LEU A 18 -24.30 6.53 0.84
N LEU A 19 -25.04 5.63 1.49
CA LEU A 19 -26.08 5.99 2.46
C LEU A 19 -25.48 6.77 3.65
N ARG A 20 -24.32 6.36 4.17
CA ARG A 20 -23.60 7.11 5.20
C ARG A 20 -23.21 8.50 4.73
N ASN A 21 -22.75 8.64 3.51
CA ASN A 21 -22.36 9.92 2.93
C ASN A 21 -23.55 10.85 2.75
N ILE A 22 -24.71 10.33 2.34
CA ILE A 22 -25.96 11.09 2.24
C ILE A 22 -26.43 11.52 3.64
N ALA A 23 -26.41 10.63 4.63
CA ALA A 23 -26.76 10.95 6.01
C ALA A 23 -25.84 12.02 6.63
N ASN A 24 -24.59 12.08 6.18
CA ASN A 24 -23.60 13.05 6.66
C ASN A 24 -23.49 14.31 5.78
N VAL A 25 -24.46 14.61 4.93
CA VAL A 25 -24.42 15.76 3.99
C VAL A 25 -24.16 17.08 4.70
N GLY A 26 -24.70 17.27 5.89
CA GLY A 26 -24.47 18.48 6.71
C GLY A 26 -23.03 18.66 7.16
N LYS A 27 -22.27 17.55 7.35
CA LYS A 27 -20.86 17.57 7.76
C LYS A 27 -19.91 17.71 6.58
N GLN A 28 -20.22 17.13 5.44
CA GLN A 28 -19.31 17.08 4.28
C GLN A 28 -19.67 18.04 3.14
N GLY A 29 -20.86 18.65 3.19
CA GLY A 29 -21.34 19.62 2.21
C GLY A 29 -22.05 19.00 0.99
N ILE A 30 -23.00 19.75 0.43
CA ILE A 30 -23.88 19.30 -0.66
C ILE A 30 -23.07 18.94 -1.93
N LYS A 31 -22.07 19.75 -2.30
CA LYS A 31 -21.26 19.53 -3.51
C LYS A 31 -20.56 18.18 -3.49
N LYS A 32 -19.93 17.82 -2.36
CA LYS A 32 -19.22 16.54 -2.20
C LYS A 32 -20.21 15.38 -2.23
N THR A 33 -21.34 15.48 -1.52
CA THR A 33 -22.36 14.43 -1.53
C THR A 33 -22.94 14.22 -2.94
N ALA A 34 -23.24 15.29 -3.69
CA ALA A 34 -23.71 15.20 -5.07
C ALA A 34 -22.68 14.51 -5.97
N PHE A 35 -21.37 14.80 -5.78
CA PHE A 35 -20.31 14.11 -6.51
C PHE A 35 -20.24 12.62 -6.18
N GLN A 36 -20.40 12.24 -4.91
CA GLN A 36 -20.42 10.84 -4.47
C GLN A 36 -21.62 10.08 -5.07
N VAL A 37 -22.80 10.69 -5.08
CA VAL A 37 -23.98 10.13 -5.75
C VAL A 37 -23.73 9.95 -7.25
N LYS A 38 -23.13 10.94 -7.92
CA LYS A 38 -22.75 10.84 -9.33
C LYS A 38 -21.80 9.69 -9.59
N CYS A 39 -20.78 9.49 -8.75
CA CYS A 39 -19.83 8.39 -8.86
C CYS A 39 -20.50 7.02 -8.65
N TYR A 40 -21.43 6.93 -7.70
CA TYR A 40 -22.19 5.71 -7.47
C TYR A 40 -23.08 5.34 -8.68
N LEU A 41 -23.75 6.34 -9.28
CA LEU A 41 -24.60 6.14 -10.46
C LEU A 41 -23.77 5.86 -11.72
N ASN A 42 -22.52 6.32 -11.77
CA ASN A 42 -21.61 6.07 -12.88
C ASN A 42 -20.23 5.60 -12.36
N PRO A 43 -20.09 4.31 -12.04
CA PRO A 43 -18.87 3.75 -11.46
C PRO A 43 -17.62 3.94 -12.36
N LYS A 44 -17.77 4.16 -13.66
CA LYS A 44 -16.64 4.45 -14.57
C LYS A 44 -15.90 5.74 -14.21
N LEU A 45 -16.53 6.63 -13.43
CA LEU A 45 -15.87 7.86 -12.97
C LEU A 45 -14.76 7.57 -11.93
N ILE A 46 -14.87 6.46 -11.21
CA ILE A 46 -13.97 6.06 -10.12
C ILE A 46 -13.30 4.69 -10.34
N ASN A 47 -13.61 3.99 -11.43
CA ASN A 47 -12.96 2.73 -11.80
C ASN A 47 -12.64 2.78 -13.29
N ASP A 48 -11.40 2.68 -13.66
CA ASP A 48 -10.95 2.68 -15.05
C ASP A 48 -10.43 1.30 -15.52
N LYS A 49 -10.44 0.33 -14.63
CA LYS A 49 -10.20 -1.09 -14.94
C LYS A 49 -11.41 -1.93 -14.59
N LYS A 50 -11.66 -2.97 -15.35
CA LYS A 50 -12.58 -4.03 -14.94
C LYS A 50 -11.88 -4.89 -13.93
N ILE A 51 -12.38 -4.90 -12.68
CA ILE A 51 -11.82 -5.73 -11.62
C ILE A 51 -11.94 -7.19 -12.02
N LYS A 52 -10.84 -7.90 -11.97
CA LYS A 52 -10.79 -9.35 -12.18
C LYS A 52 -10.79 -10.03 -10.82
N TYR A 53 -11.93 -10.62 -10.46
CA TYR A 53 -12.05 -11.46 -9.25
C TYR A 53 -11.56 -12.86 -9.57
N GLN A 54 -10.25 -13.06 -9.49
CA GLN A 54 -9.63 -14.38 -9.62
C GLN A 54 -8.53 -14.50 -8.59
N PHE A 55 -8.31 -15.68 -8.07
CA PHE A 55 -7.14 -15.94 -7.27
C PHE A 55 -5.91 -15.70 -8.11
N ASP A 56 -4.99 -14.91 -7.55
CA ASP A 56 -3.74 -14.60 -8.19
C ASP A 56 -2.77 -15.73 -7.90
N HIS A 57 -2.35 -16.42 -8.98
CA HIS A 57 -1.38 -17.51 -8.88
C HIS A 57 -1.71 -18.54 -7.78
N SER A 58 -2.84 -19.20 -7.89
CA SER A 58 -3.29 -20.24 -6.93
C SER A 58 -2.28 -21.39 -6.76
N ASP A 59 -1.39 -21.58 -7.72
CA ASP A 59 -0.28 -22.53 -7.71
C ASP A 59 0.92 -22.03 -6.88
N GLU A 60 0.96 -20.78 -6.43
CA GLU A 60 2.09 -20.23 -5.69
C GLU A 60 2.38 -20.91 -4.36
N LEU A 61 1.41 -21.51 -3.72
CA LEU A 61 1.66 -22.28 -2.50
C LEU A 61 2.61 -23.45 -2.74
N ASN A 62 2.68 -23.94 -3.98
CA ASN A 62 3.60 -25.01 -4.40
C ASN A 62 4.86 -24.47 -5.11
N TYR A 63 5.05 -23.15 -5.11
CA TYR A 63 6.18 -22.52 -5.75
C TYR A 63 7.50 -22.97 -5.11
N LYS A 64 8.43 -23.44 -5.94
CA LYS A 64 9.79 -23.75 -5.51
C LYS A 64 10.67 -22.55 -5.75
N VAL A 65 11.27 -22.04 -4.69
CA VAL A 65 12.25 -20.94 -4.74
C VAL A 65 13.42 -21.37 -5.63
N LYS A 66 13.79 -20.50 -6.59
CA LYS A 66 14.80 -20.78 -7.62
C LYS A 66 16.14 -20.06 -7.32
N GLY A 67 16.07 -18.93 -6.62
CA GLY A 67 17.26 -18.16 -6.25
C GLY A 67 18.07 -18.87 -5.16
N ASP A 68 19.36 -18.57 -5.13
CA ASP A 68 20.25 -18.96 -4.04
C ASP A 68 20.28 -17.81 -3.01
N TYR A 69 19.64 -18.03 -1.87
CA TYR A 69 19.51 -17.04 -0.80
C TYR A 69 20.19 -17.54 0.47
N ARG A 70 20.85 -16.62 1.16
CA ARG A 70 21.45 -16.89 2.48
C ARG A 70 20.37 -16.72 3.55
N GLU A 71 20.54 -17.43 4.67
CA GLU A 71 19.74 -17.21 5.86
C GLU A 71 19.88 -15.76 6.32
N HIS A 72 18.79 -15.16 6.80
CA HIS A 72 18.73 -13.76 7.27
C HIS A 72 19.16 -12.70 6.24
N GLU A 73 18.92 -12.92 4.95
CA GLU A 73 19.26 -11.96 3.88
C GLU A 73 18.15 -10.95 3.60
N ILE A 74 16.95 -11.21 4.11
CA ILE A 74 15.73 -10.45 3.81
C ILE A 74 15.13 -9.88 5.09
N ALA A 75 14.87 -8.56 5.14
CA ALA A 75 14.09 -7.92 6.18
C ALA A 75 12.61 -7.87 5.76
N VAL A 76 11.74 -8.59 6.46
CA VAL A 76 10.28 -8.44 6.36
C VAL A 76 9.85 -7.48 7.45
N TYR A 77 9.10 -6.42 7.13
CA TYR A 77 8.81 -5.41 8.12
C TYR A 77 7.48 -4.70 7.92
N THR A 78 6.97 -4.18 9.02
CA THR A 78 5.77 -3.36 9.10
C THR A 78 5.97 -2.19 10.04
N SER A 79 5.12 -1.18 9.98
CA SER A 79 5.07 -0.13 10.99
C SER A 79 3.65 0.24 11.38
N ILE A 80 3.43 0.45 12.68
CA ILE A 80 2.13 0.79 13.27
C ILE A 80 2.38 1.78 14.41
N PHE A 81 1.81 2.99 14.32
CA PHE A 81 1.91 4.04 15.33
C PHE A 81 0.54 4.57 15.70
N GLY A 82 0.41 5.15 16.90
CA GLY A 82 -0.79 5.86 17.35
C GLY A 82 -2.01 4.97 17.50
N ASN A 83 -1.86 3.69 17.85
CA ASN A 83 -2.94 2.71 17.95
C ASN A 83 -3.82 2.60 16.69
N TYR A 84 -3.22 2.82 15.50
CA TYR A 84 -3.95 2.77 14.25
C TYR A 84 -4.47 1.36 13.93
N ASP A 85 -3.65 0.35 14.18
CA ASP A 85 -3.97 -1.08 14.04
C ASP A 85 -3.25 -1.87 15.15
N HIS A 86 -3.66 -3.10 15.43
CA HIS A 86 -2.90 -4.03 16.25
C HIS A 86 -1.85 -4.77 15.42
N LEU A 87 -0.71 -5.05 16.02
CA LEU A 87 0.33 -5.86 15.39
C LEU A 87 -0.16 -7.31 15.23
N ILE A 88 -0.22 -7.80 14.00
CA ILE A 88 -0.71 -9.13 13.66
C ILE A 88 0.47 -10.08 13.46
N GLU A 89 0.48 -11.19 14.20
CA GLU A 89 1.53 -12.20 14.08
C GLU A 89 1.48 -12.92 12.72
N PRO A 90 2.63 -13.12 12.05
CA PRO A 90 2.70 -13.98 10.88
C PRO A 90 2.46 -15.44 11.28
N LEU A 91 1.78 -16.18 10.41
CA LEU A 91 1.56 -17.61 10.59
C LEU A 91 2.64 -18.46 9.89
N TYR A 92 3.54 -17.84 9.18
CA TYR A 92 4.64 -18.51 8.48
C TYR A 92 5.93 -17.71 8.66
N GLU A 93 6.99 -18.40 9.04
CA GLU A 93 8.34 -17.87 9.15
C GLU A 93 9.25 -18.55 8.13
N SER A 94 10.04 -17.76 7.40
CA SER A 94 11.07 -18.28 6.51
C SER A 94 12.44 -18.09 7.16
N LYS A 95 13.28 -19.11 7.09
CA LYS A 95 14.67 -19.03 7.57
C LYS A 95 15.53 -17.99 6.84
N TYR A 96 15.08 -17.51 5.69
CA TYR A 96 15.77 -16.49 4.91
C TYR A 96 15.40 -15.07 5.34
N CYS A 97 14.39 -14.94 6.22
CA CYS A 97 13.80 -13.67 6.61
C CYS A 97 13.98 -13.39 8.10
N ASP A 98 14.28 -12.13 8.44
CA ASP A 98 14.05 -11.57 9.76
C ASP A 98 12.84 -10.65 9.72
N TYR A 99 12.03 -10.68 10.78
CA TYR A 99 10.76 -9.97 10.88
C TYR A 99 10.86 -8.80 11.86
N PHE A 100 10.53 -7.59 11.41
CA PHE A 100 10.68 -6.36 12.19
C PHE A 100 9.37 -5.59 12.27
N ALA A 101 9.02 -5.16 13.49
CA ALA A 101 7.94 -4.21 13.73
C ALA A 101 8.54 -2.87 14.22
N ILE A 102 8.19 -1.79 13.53
CA ILE A 102 8.51 -0.42 13.96
C ILE A 102 7.22 0.17 14.53
N THR A 103 7.13 0.24 15.85
CA THR A 103 5.86 0.56 16.53
C THR A 103 6.09 1.17 17.90
N ASP A 104 5.13 1.96 18.35
CA ASP A 104 5.01 2.44 19.73
C ASP A 104 4.37 1.39 20.67
N GLN A 105 3.80 0.30 20.10
CA GLN A 105 3.21 -0.78 20.89
C GLN A 105 4.27 -1.67 21.54
N GLU A 106 3.87 -2.35 22.62
CA GLU A 106 4.68 -3.42 23.20
C GLU A 106 4.68 -4.65 22.28
N VAL A 107 5.87 -5.21 22.05
CA VAL A 107 6.06 -6.44 21.27
C VAL A 107 6.51 -7.54 22.23
N SER A 108 5.76 -8.63 22.31
CA SER A 108 6.09 -9.77 23.17
C SER A 108 7.42 -10.39 22.79
N ASN A 109 8.19 -10.86 23.79
CA ASN A 109 9.40 -11.64 23.56
C ASN A 109 9.16 -12.98 22.81
N SER A 110 7.92 -13.47 22.81
CA SER A 110 7.50 -14.66 22.05
C SER A 110 6.99 -14.34 20.65
N SER A 111 6.93 -13.06 20.27
CA SER A 111 6.52 -12.62 18.94
C SER A 111 7.56 -13.02 17.89
N VAL A 112 7.09 -13.32 16.70
CA VAL A 112 7.94 -13.43 15.50
C VAL A 112 8.56 -12.07 15.16
N TRP A 113 7.83 -10.98 15.42
CA TRP A 113 8.27 -9.62 15.21
C TRP A 113 9.33 -9.20 16.22
N LYS A 114 10.46 -8.72 15.74
CA LYS A 114 11.48 -8.04 16.53
C LYS A 114 11.22 -6.55 16.47
N LYS A 115 11.05 -5.90 17.64
CA LYS A 115 10.88 -4.44 17.67
C LYS A 115 12.16 -3.75 17.20
N LEU A 116 12.03 -2.87 16.20
CA LEU A 116 13.14 -2.04 15.72
C LEU A 116 12.98 -0.63 16.31
N ASP A 117 14.00 -0.17 17.02
CA ASP A 117 14.10 1.20 17.52
C ASP A 117 14.67 2.13 16.42
N CYS A 118 13.94 3.20 16.13
CA CYS A 118 14.32 4.22 15.14
C CYS A 118 14.71 5.56 15.79
N SER A 119 14.83 5.63 17.12
CA SER A 119 15.17 6.88 17.86
C SER A 119 16.54 7.45 17.46
N GLY A 120 17.45 6.61 16.97
CA GLY A 120 18.75 7.03 16.45
C GLY A 120 18.75 7.65 15.04
N ILE A 121 17.60 7.68 14.34
CA ILE A 121 17.48 8.26 13.01
C ILE A 121 17.18 9.76 13.14
N ASP A 122 18.03 10.59 12.56
CA ASP A 122 17.88 12.04 12.67
C ASP A 122 16.52 12.52 12.17
N GLY A 123 15.85 13.31 13.00
CA GLY A 123 14.54 13.88 12.71
C GLY A 123 13.34 12.92 12.81
N PHE A 124 13.55 11.60 12.99
CA PHE A 124 12.45 10.63 13.06
C PHE A 124 11.46 10.92 14.19
N ASP A 125 11.95 11.27 15.38
CA ASP A 125 11.12 11.55 16.56
C ASP A 125 10.26 12.81 16.41
N LYS A 126 10.63 13.72 15.49
CA LYS A 126 9.87 14.95 15.20
C LYS A 126 8.70 14.71 14.25
N LEU A 127 8.64 13.55 13.61
CA LEU A 127 7.54 13.17 12.74
C LEU A 127 6.31 12.81 13.56
N ASP A 128 5.12 13.14 13.06
CA ASP A 128 3.88 12.57 13.58
C ASP A 128 3.77 11.08 13.22
N ASP A 129 2.84 10.37 13.85
CA ASP A 129 2.67 8.92 13.70
C ASP A 129 2.46 8.50 12.24
N TYR A 130 1.76 9.32 11.48
CA TYR A 130 1.48 9.04 10.08
C TYR A 130 2.74 9.18 9.22
N HIS A 131 3.52 10.23 9.43
CA HIS A 131 4.80 10.42 8.73
C HIS A 131 5.83 9.39 9.16
N LYS A 132 5.87 8.99 10.44
CA LYS A 132 6.71 7.87 10.90
C LYS A 132 6.43 6.59 10.13
N ALA A 133 5.16 6.21 9.97
CA ALA A 133 4.78 5.03 9.22
C ALA A 133 5.19 5.12 7.74
N LYS A 134 5.01 6.28 7.10
CA LYS A 134 5.42 6.50 5.71
C LYS A 134 6.94 6.53 5.54
N PHE A 135 7.67 7.13 6.48
CA PHE A 135 9.13 7.08 6.49
C PHE A 135 9.61 5.62 6.53
N CYS A 136 9.11 4.82 7.46
CA CYS A 136 9.46 3.41 7.54
C CYS A 136 9.19 2.68 6.21
N LYS A 137 8.05 2.93 5.59
CA LYS A 137 7.69 2.33 4.31
C LYS A 137 8.65 2.71 3.18
N MET A 138 9.16 3.94 3.16
CA MET A 138 9.95 4.46 2.05
C MET A 138 11.46 4.25 2.21
N PHE A 139 11.98 4.11 3.44
CA PHE A 139 13.42 4.07 3.69
C PHE A 139 13.96 2.74 4.25
N PRO A 140 13.66 1.57 3.62
CA PRO A 140 14.21 0.30 4.10
C PRO A 140 15.74 0.25 4.04
N HIS A 141 16.37 0.96 3.12
CA HIS A 141 17.82 1.03 3.02
C HIS A 141 18.48 1.75 4.19
N ILE A 142 17.77 2.67 4.85
CA ILE A 142 18.21 3.30 6.11
C ILE A 142 17.94 2.36 7.30
N LEU A 143 16.74 1.76 7.35
CA LEU A 143 16.33 0.89 8.46
C LEU A 143 17.09 -0.43 8.48
N PHE A 144 17.39 -0.98 7.31
CA PHE A 144 17.96 -2.32 7.12
C PHE A 144 19.19 -2.30 6.21
N PRO A 145 20.24 -1.51 6.50
CA PRO A 145 21.38 -1.33 5.59
C PRO A 145 22.18 -2.60 5.34
N LYS A 146 22.09 -3.60 6.24
CA LYS A 146 22.78 -4.88 6.12
C LYS A 146 22.00 -5.94 5.32
N TYR A 147 20.71 -5.73 5.09
CA TYR A 147 19.87 -6.65 4.35
C TYR A 147 19.91 -6.34 2.85
N LYS A 148 20.07 -7.36 2.05
CA LYS A 148 20.09 -7.23 0.59
C LYS A 148 18.71 -6.89 0.04
N TYR A 149 17.68 -7.50 0.64
CA TYR A 149 16.30 -7.30 0.27
C TYR A 149 15.46 -6.85 1.45
N SER A 150 14.36 -6.18 1.15
CA SER A 150 13.31 -5.90 2.12
C SER A 150 11.93 -6.18 1.55
N ILE A 151 11.01 -6.62 2.40
CA ILE A 151 9.59 -6.76 2.08
C ILE A 151 8.79 -5.94 3.10
N TRP A 152 8.18 -4.87 2.61
CA TRP A 152 7.18 -4.11 3.36
C TRP A 152 5.85 -4.83 3.33
N VAL A 153 5.13 -4.84 4.45
CA VAL A 153 3.76 -5.33 4.58
C VAL A 153 2.98 -4.31 5.41
N ASP A 154 1.83 -3.80 4.91
CA ASP A 154 0.97 -2.89 5.68
C ASP A 154 0.51 -3.55 6.98
N GLY A 155 0.31 -2.77 8.06
CA GLY A 155 0.08 -3.27 9.42
C GLY A 155 -1.17 -4.14 9.60
N ASN A 156 -2.18 -3.97 8.75
CA ASN A 156 -3.40 -4.76 8.77
C ASN A 156 -3.38 -5.99 7.83
N VAL A 157 -2.20 -6.39 7.38
CA VAL A 157 -2.02 -7.56 6.50
C VAL A 157 -1.28 -8.66 7.25
N GLN A 158 -1.90 -9.83 7.39
CA GLN A 158 -1.28 -11.02 7.97
C GLN A 158 -0.54 -11.82 6.91
N ILE A 159 0.68 -12.21 7.20
CA ILE A 159 1.49 -13.14 6.41
C ILE A 159 1.09 -14.57 6.81
N VAL A 160 0.63 -15.38 5.85
CA VAL A 160 0.15 -16.74 6.12
C VAL A 160 0.89 -17.82 5.33
N ALA A 161 1.83 -17.45 4.45
CA ALA A 161 2.65 -18.38 3.69
C ALA A 161 4.01 -17.76 3.31
N ASP A 162 4.89 -18.57 2.73
CA ASP A 162 6.25 -18.20 2.38
C ASP A 162 6.32 -16.95 1.48
N MET A 163 7.14 -15.97 1.86
CA MET A 163 7.34 -14.72 1.15
C MET A 163 8.45 -14.79 0.08
N MET A 164 9.24 -15.87 0.08
CA MET A 164 10.37 -16.02 -0.85
C MET A 164 10.00 -15.93 -2.33
N PRO A 165 8.84 -16.43 -2.79
CA PRO A 165 8.41 -16.26 -4.17
C PRO A 165 8.29 -14.80 -4.63
N LEU A 166 8.06 -13.85 -3.72
CA LEU A 166 8.01 -12.42 -4.05
C LEU A 166 9.38 -11.91 -4.44
N ILE A 167 10.43 -12.32 -3.71
CA ILE A 167 11.82 -11.95 -4.01
C ILE A 167 12.28 -12.62 -5.32
N ASP A 168 11.99 -13.89 -5.50
CA ASP A 168 12.31 -14.60 -6.74
C ASP A 168 11.69 -13.94 -7.97
N ARG A 169 10.45 -13.45 -7.86
CA ARG A 169 9.72 -12.80 -8.94
C ARG A 169 10.21 -11.39 -9.26
N MET A 170 10.93 -10.76 -8.36
CA MET A 170 11.60 -9.49 -8.68
C MET A 170 12.54 -9.65 -9.87
N ASN A 171 13.15 -10.83 -10.03
CA ASN A 171 14.22 -11.07 -11.01
C ASN A 171 15.32 -9.98 -10.88
N ASN A 172 15.52 -9.20 -11.94
CA ASN A 172 16.50 -8.11 -11.93
C ASN A 172 15.92 -6.74 -11.50
N ALA A 173 14.61 -6.63 -11.29
CA ALA A 173 14.01 -5.36 -10.88
C ALA A 173 14.47 -4.94 -9.49
N ALA A 174 14.63 -3.63 -9.29
CA ALA A 174 14.99 -3.05 -8.00
C ALA A 174 13.79 -3.02 -7.03
N MET A 175 12.57 -2.95 -7.56
CA MET A 175 11.34 -2.89 -6.81
C MET A 175 10.25 -3.72 -7.48
N ALA A 176 9.42 -4.38 -6.67
CA ALA A 176 8.26 -5.13 -7.14
C ALA A 176 7.09 -4.97 -6.17
N THR A 177 5.86 -4.95 -6.70
CA THR A 177 4.61 -4.92 -5.95
C THR A 177 3.47 -5.43 -6.82
N PHE A 178 2.25 -5.46 -6.28
CA PHE A 178 1.07 -5.93 -7.02
C PHE A 178 0.47 -4.83 -7.90
N GLU A 179 -0.26 -5.24 -8.92
CA GLU A 179 -1.01 -4.30 -9.75
C GLU A 179 -2.14 -3.66 -8.95
N ASN A 180 -2.50 -2.42 -9.30
CA ASN A 180 -3.74 -1.85 -8.82
C ASN A 180 -4.91 -2.52 -9.57
N PRO A 181 -5.83 -3.23 -8.88
CA PRO A 181 -6.90 -3.95 -9.55
C PRO A 181 -8.02 -3.05 -10.08
N ARG A 182 -8.12 -1.80 -9.59
CA ARG A 182 -9.22 -0.87 -9.87
C ARG A 182 -8.82 0.24 -10.83
N HIS A 183 -7.59 0.73 -10.73
CA HIS A 183 -7.16 1.95 -11.38
C HIS A 183 -5.88 1.77 -12.20
N ASN A 184 -5.84 2.47 -13.32
CA ASN A 184 -4.66 2.62 -14.16
C ASN A 184 -4.24 4.09 -14.31
N CYS A 185 -4.97 4.99 -13.63
CA CYS A 185 -4.83 6.43 -13.74
C CYS A 185 -4.97 7.11 -12.39
N ILE A 186 -3.97 7.92 -12.00
CA ILE A 186 -4.01 8.64 -10.70
C ILE A 186 -5.19 9.61 -10.61
N TYR A 187 -5.66 10.14 -11.72
CA TYR A 187 -6.83 11.03 -11.75
C TYR A 187 -8.12 10.30 -11.39
N THR A 188 -8.24 9.03 -11.75
CA THR A 188 -9.35 8.16 -11.35
C THR A 188 -9.23 7.75 -9.89
N GLU A 189 -8.02 7.38 -9.45
CA GLU A 189 -7.70 7.07 -8.05
C GLU A 189 -8.00 8.26 -7.13
N ALA A 190 -7.66 9.49 -7.54
CA ALA A 190 -7.97 10.69 -6.76
C ALA A 190 -9.48 10.88 -6.59
N ARG A 191 -10.26 10.73 -7.66
CA ARG A 191 -11.73 10.78 -7.57
C ARG A 191 -12.28 9.70 -6.64
N TYR A 192 -11.75 8.48 -6.73
CA TYR A 192 -12.11 7.39 -5.84
C TYR A 192 -11.85 7.75 -4.36
N ASN A 193 -10.65 8.25 -4.04
CA ASN A 193 -10.32 8.65 -2.67
C ASN A 193 -11.20 9.78 -2.14
N ILE A 194 -11.59 10.75 -2.98
CA ILE A 194 -12.55 11.79 -2.62
C ILE A 194 -13.92 11.18 -2.31
N CYS A 195 -14.39 10.22 -3.12
CA CYS A 195 -15.65 9.53 -2.90
C CYS A 195 -15.66 8.72 -1.59
N GLN A 196 -14.55 8.07 -1.26
CA GLN A 196 -14.41 7.22 -0.07
C GLN A 196 -14.04 7.99 1.21
N ASN A 197 -13.89 9.31 1.16
CA ASN A 197 -13.42 10.15 2.28
C ASN A 197 -12.00 9.76 2.78
N ASN A 198 -11.19 9.19 1.91
CA ASN A 198 -9.85 8.69 2.27
C ASN A 198 -8.75 9.76 2.19
N ALA A 199 -9.07 10.99 1.80
CA ALA A 199 -8.13 12.10 1.73
C ALA A 199 -8.85 13.43 1.98
N ARG A 200 -8.08 14.45 2.40
CA ARG A 200 -8.57 15.82 2.45
C ARG A 200 -8.74 16.35 1.03
N VAL A 201 -9.97 16.70 0.68
CA VAL A 201 -10.37 16.99 -0.72
C VAL A 201 -9.50 18.10 -1.31
N GLY A 202 -9.36 19.23 -0.63
CA GLY A 202 -8.60 20.37 -1.17
C GLY A 202 -7.11 20.09 -1.37
N GLU A 203 -6.49 19.33 -0.48
CA GLU A 203 -5.08 18.93 -0.61
C GLU A 203 -4.88 18.00 -1.81
N LEU A 204 -5.76 17.01 -1.97
CA LEU A 204 -5.69 16.06 -3.07
C LEU A 204 -6.00 16.73 -4.42
N GLU A 205 -7.00 17.61 -4.49
CA GLU A 205 -7.31 18.36 -5.71
C GLU A 205 -6.14 19.26 -6.12
N ASN A 206 -5.50 19.95 -5.16
CA ASN A 206 -4.31 20.76 -5.42
C ASN A 206 -3.15 19.91 -5.97
N GLN A 207 -2.84 18.79 -5.33
CA GLN A 207 -1.80 17.86 -5.80
C GLN A 207 -2.04 17.40 -7.25
N ILE A 208 -3.25 16.95 -7.54
CA ILE A 208 -3.64 16.49 -8.89
C ILE A 208 -3.57 17.62 -9.91
N GLN A 209 -3.94 18.84 -9.54
CA GLN A 209 -3.85 20.01 -10.42
C GLN A 209 -2.40 20.32 -10.78
N ILE A 210 -1.48 20.27 -9.82
CA ILE A 210 -0.05 20.47 -10.05
C ILE A 210 0.49 19.40 -11.01
N TYR A 211 0.21 18.12 -10.78
CA TYR A 211 0.67 17.04 -11.65
C TYR A 211 0.12 17.18 -13.07
N LYS A 212 -1.11 17.65 -13.21
CA LYS A 212 -1.72 17.93 -14.52
C LYS A 212 -1.05 19.11 -15.22
N GLN A 213 -0.71 20.18 -14.50
CA GLN A 213 0.00 21.33 -15.05
C GLN A 213 1.42 20.97 -15.52
N ASP A 214 2.08 20.05 -14.80
CA ASP A 214 3.38 19.49 -15.21
C ASP A 214 3.30 18.59 -16.45
N GLY A 215 2.08 18.22 -16.90
CA GLY A 215 1.87 17.38 -18.06
C GLY A 215 1.85 15.88 -17.76
N PHE A 216 1.66 15.47 -16.47
CA PHE A 216 1.57 14.04 -16.15
C PHE A 216 0.47 13.35 -16.95
N PRO A 217 0.77 12.25 -17.68
CA PRO A 217 -0.17 11.65 -18.61
C PRO A 217 -1.32 10.91 -17.92
N VAL A 218 -2.47 10.86 -18.59
CA VAL A 218 -3.56 9.96 -18.21
C VAL A 218 -3.14 8.50 -18.47
N GLN A 219 -3.64 7.57 -17.65
CA GLN A 219 -3.39 6.12 -17.81
C GLN A 219 -1.91 5.72 -17.84
N PHE A 220 -1.07 6.44 -17.12
CA PHE A 220 0.35 6.12 -16.98
C PHE A 220 0.59 4.70 -16.43
N GLY A 221 -0.37 4.18 -15.68
CA GLY A 221 -0.26 2.93 -14.93
C GLY A 221 -0.24 3.18 -13.43
N MET A 222 -0.65 2.18 -12.68
CA MET A 222 -0.66 2.22 -11.22
C MET A 222 -0.29 0.87 -10.62
N ARG A 223 0.27 0.92 -9.41
CA ARG A 223 0.56 -0.23 -8.57
C ARG A 223 -0.08 -0.06 -7.20
N GLU A 224 -0.26 -1.17 -6.48
CA GLU A 224 -0.67 -1.20 -5.07
C GLU A 224 0.57 -1.28 -4.18
N PHE A 225 0.61 -0.52 -3.09
CA PHE A 225 1.80 -0.45 -2.25
C PHE A 225 1.61 -1.05 -0.85
N SER A 226 0.61 -1.88 -0.66
CA SER A 226 0.42 -2.58 0.62
C SER A 226 1.48 -3.63 0.90
N ILE A 227 2.09 -4.18 -0.17
CA ILE A 227 3.19 -5.14 -0.11
C ILE A 227 4.23 -4.73 -1.13
N ILE A 228 5.47 -4.51 -0.70
CA ILE A 228 6.55 -4.03 -1.56
C ILE A 228 7.82 -4.83 -1.31
N ALA A 229 8.35 -5.47 -2.34
CA ALA A 229 9.67 -6.10 -2.31
C ALA A 229 10.71 -5.18 -2.96
N ARG A 230 11.90 -5.02 -2.36
CA ARG A 230 12.96 -4.11 -2.83
C ARG A 230 14.35 -4.68 -2.65
N LYS A 231 15.27 -4.25 -3.52
CA LYS A 231 16.72 -4.41 -3.36
C LYS A 231 17.26 -3.18 -2.62
N ASN A 232 17.69 -3.33 -1.38
CA ASN A 232 18.06 -2.19 -0.52
C ASN A 232 19.27 -1.40 -1.01
N GLN A 233 20.22 -2.04 -1.72
CA GLN A 233 21.44 -1.40 -2.22
C GLN A 233 21.32 -0.82 -3.63
N ASP A 234 20.12 -0.85 -4.24
CA ASP A 234 19.89 -0.24 -5.55
C ASP A 234 19.81 1.28 -5.42
N VAL A 235 20.79 1.99 -5.98
CA VAL A 235 20.95 3.44 -5.82
C VAL A 235 19.80 4.22 -6.46
N GLU A 236 19.33 3.77 -7.64
CA GLU A 236 18.21 4.42 -8.31
C GLU A 236 16.92 4.24 -7.52
N MET A 237 16.70 3.05 -6.96
CA MET A 237 15.54 2.81 -6.09
C MET A 237 15.60 3.70 -4.84
N GLN A 238 16.77 3.85 -4.20
CA GLN A 238 16.94 4.73 -3.05
C GLN A 238 16.59 6.17 -3.40
N HIS A 239 17.12 6.69 -4.50
CA HIS A 239 16.80 8.04 -5.00
C HIS A 239 15.30 8.23 -5.26
N LEU A 240 14.64 7.27 -5.91
CA LEU A 240 13.19 7.33 -6.13
C LEU A 240 12.40 7.30 -4.81
N MET A 241 12.88 6.62 -3.77
CA MET A 241 12.25 6.63 -2.45
C MET A 241 12.37 8.00 -1.77
N GLU A 242 13.52 8.68 -1.90
CA GLU A 242 13.71 10.05 -1.41
C GLU A 242 12.72 11.02 -2.08
N LEU A 243 12.63 10.97 -3.41
CA LEU A 243 11.69 11.80 -4.17
C LEU A 243 10.23 11.47 -3.84
N TRP A 244 9.93 10.20 -3.56
CA TRP A 244 8.59 9.80 -3.13
C TRP A 244 8.25 10.36 -1.75
N TRP A 245 9.21 10.31 -0.82
CA TRP A 245 9.08 10.92 0.50
C TRP A 245 8.81 12.43 0.41
N GLU A 246 9.53 13.16 -0.46
CA GLU A 246 9.27 14.58 -0.70
C GLU A 246 7.82 14.84 -1.13
N GLN A 247 7.29 14.03 -2.04
CA GLN A 247 5.90 14.17 -2.50
C GLN A 247 4.89 13.89 -1.38
N VAL A 248 5.11 12.84 -0.61
CA VAL A 248 4.23 12.45 0.50
C VAL A 248 4.28 13.48 1.62
N SER A 249 5.46 14.04 1.92
CA SER A 249 5.62 15.08 2.95
C SER A 249 5.04 16.43 2.54
N LYS A 250 5.05 16.74 1.24
CA LYS A 250 4.59 18.03 0.72
C LYS A 250 3.08 18.09 0.44
N TYR A 251 2.50 16.96 0.05
CA TYR A 251 1.11 16.88 -0.42
C TYR A 251 0.30 15.90 0.42
N THR A 252 -0.55 15.09 -0.23
CA THR A 252 -1.30 14.06 0.46
C THR A 252 -0.46 12.81 0.69
N MET A 253 -0.74 12.12 1.79
CA MET A 253 -0.11 10.85 2.15
C MET A 253 -0.58 9.66 1.28
N ARG A 254 -1.21 9.94 0.13
CA ARG A 254 -1.66 8.90 -0.81
C ARG A 254 -0.51 8.47 -1.70
N ASP A 255 0.24 7.50 -1.21
CA ASP A 255 1.41 6.90 -1.85
C ASP A 255 1.12 6.39 -3.28
N GLN A 256 -0.05 5.82 -3.52
CA GLN A 256 -0.48 5.33 -4.84
C GLN A 256 -0.67 6.47 -5.87
N ILE A 257 -0.87 7.70 -5.43
CA ILE A 257 -1.02 8.87 -6.31
C ILE A 257 0.34 9.49 -6.64
N SER A 258 1.22 9.57 -5.64
CA SER A 258 2.48 10.29 -5.79
C SER A 258 3.58 9.49 -6.49
N PHE A 259 3.69 8.19 -6.27
CA PHE A 259 4.80 7.42 -6.82
C PHE A 259 4.78 7.28 -8.35
N PRO A 260 3.63 7.08 -9.03
CA PRO A 260 3.60 7.13 -10.49
C PRO A 260 4.11 8.46 -11.08
N TYR A 261 3.82 9.58 -10.41
CA TYR A 261 4.33 10.89 -10.80
C TYR A 261 5.85 10.98 -10.63
N VAL A 262 6.39 10.45 -9.51
CA VAL A 262 7.84 10.39 -9.28
C VAL A 262 8.53 9.59 -10.39
N LEU A 263 8.03 8.41 -10.73
CA LEU A 263 8.55 7.59 -11.81
C LEU A 263 8.57 8.35 -13.14
N TRP A 264 7.45 8.92 -13.53
CA TRP A 264 7.33 9.69 -14.78
C TRP A 264 8.30 10.86 -14.83
N LYS A 265 8.41 11.62 -13.74
CA LYS A 265 9.29 12.81 -13.66
C LYS A 265 10.76 12.45 -13.82
N ASN A 266 11.13 11.22 -13.48
CA ASN A 266 12.50 10.69 -13.61
C ASN A 266 12.69 9.79 -14.85
N GLY A 267 11.76 9.86 -15.83
CA GLY A 267 11.92 9.19 -17.12
C GLY A 267 11.60 7.69 -17.11
N HIS A 268 11.03 7.17 -16.01
CA HIS A 268 10.62 5.77 -15.91
C HIS A 268 9.17 5.58 -16.34
N SER A 269 8.84 4.39 -16.82
CA SER A 269 7.46 3.91 -16.94
C SER A 269 7.02 3.20 -15.66
N ILE A 270 5.72 2.87 -15.55
CA ILE A 270 5.22 2.07 -14.43
C ILE A 270 5.85 0.68 -14.35
N ASP A 271 6.39 0.18 -15.45
CA ASP A 271 7.04 -1.14 -15.54
C ASP A 271 8.43 -1.19 -14.90
N TYR A 272 8.99 -0.04 -14.48
CA TYR A 272 10.12 0.01 -13.56
C TYR A 272 9.83 -0.79 -12.29
N ILE A 273 8.57 -0.75 -11.83
CA ILE A 273 8.07 -1.58 -10.72
C ILE A 273 7.55 -2.90 -11.29
N LYS A 274 8.26 -3.99 -11.02
CA LYS A 274 7.85 -5.33 -11.44
C LYS A 274 6.50 -5.71 -10.82
N SER A 275 5.59 -6.24 -11.62
CA SER A 275 4.34 -6.81 -11.10
C SER A 275 4.60 -8.15 -10.42
N LEU A 276 4.14 -8.28 -9.17
CA LEU A 276 4.09 -9.54 -8.41
C LEU A 276 2.80 -10.31 -8.65
N GLY A 277 1.82 -9.71 -9.29
CA GLY A 277 0.52 -10.28 -9.60
C GLY A 277 -0.59 -9.24 -9.68
N LEU A 278 -1.80 -9.70 -9.97
CA LEU A 278 -2.93 -8.83 -10.31
C LEU A 278 -3.59 -8.16 -9.09
N ASN A 279 -3.61 -8.86 -7.96
CA ASN A 279 -4.29 -8.36 -6.76
C ASN A 279 -3.82 -9.13 -5.52
N TRP A 280 -3.09 -8.47 -4.65
CA TRP A 280 -2.56 -9.09 -3.44
C TRP A 280 -3.65 -9.59 -2.47
N ARG A 281 -4.84 -8.96 -2.46
CA ARG A 281 -5.98 -9.38 -1.61
C ARG A 281 -6.52 -10.76 -1.98
N TRP A 282 -6.19 -11.24 -3.17
CA TRP A 282 -6.52 -12.58 -3.67
C TRP A 282 -5.32 -13.49 -3.73
N ASN A 283 -4.17 -13.04 -3.25
CA ASN A 283 -2.97 -13.86 -3.15
C ASN A 283 -3.07 -14.73 -1.89
N PRO A 284 -2.83 -16.05 -1.98
CA PRO A 284 -3.00 -16.98 -0.86
C PRO A 284 -1.97 -16.79 0.27
N ARG A 285 -1.01 -15.88 0.13
CA ARG A 285 0.03 -15.59 1.14
C ARG A 285 -0.41 -14.56 2.17
N PHE A 286 -1.53 -13.89 1.93
CA PHE A 286 -1.96 -12.75 2.73
C PHE A 286 -3.42 -12.83 3.13
N ILE A 287 -3.70 -12.37 4.34
CA ILE A 287 -5.06 -12.08 4.81
C ILE A 287 -5.15 -10.60 5.15
N LEU A 288 -6.13 -9.91 4.56
CA LEU A 288 -6.45 -8.52 4.89
C LEU A 288 -7.42 -8.46 6.05
N TYR A 289 -7.06 -7.72 7.09
CA TYR A 289 -7.94 -7.35 8.19
C TYR A 289 -8.47 -5.91 8.00
N PRO A 290 -9.70 -5.61 8.46
CA PRO A 290 -10.17 -4.25 8.54
C PRO A 290 -9.30 -3.48 9.55
N HIS A 291 -9.08 -2.19 9.33
CA HIS A 291 -8.41 -1.34 10.32
C HIS A 291 -9.22 -1.25 11.61
N ASP A 292 -8.55 -1.22 12.75
CA ASP A 292 -9.19 -1.21 14.07
C ASP A 292 -10.09 -0.01 14.30
N TRP A 293 -9.74 1.16 13.76
CA TRP A 293 -10.56 2.36 13.84
C TRP A 293 -11.92 2.24 13.09
N HIS A 294 -12.06 1.25 12.21
CA HIS A 294 -13.35 0.92 11.59
C HIS A 294 -14.22 0.02 12.47
N ILE A 295 -13.63 -0.60 13.51
CA ILE A 295 -14.30 -1.55 14.40
C ILE A 295 -14.82 -0.84 15.65
N THR A 296 -14.38 0.36 15.96
CA THR A 296 -14.95 1.18 17.02
C THR A 296 -16.36 1.61 16.64
N PHE A 297 -17.28 0.67 16.77
CA PHE A 297 -18.70 0.98 16.86
C PHE A 297 -18.88 1.87 18.09
N ASP A 298 -19.53 3.00 17.87
CA ASP A 298 -19.92 3.98 18.84
C ASP A 298 -20.00 3.46 20.28
N LYS A 299 -19.16 3.99 21.15
CA LYS A 299 -19.47 4.03 22.57
C LYS A 299 -20.38 5.21 22.86
#